data_264d0faf3100ade05e7c439dfc7cef81
#
_entry.id   264d0faf3100ade05e7c439dfc7cef81
#
_cell.length_a   1.000
_cell.length_b   1.000
_cell.length_c   1.000
_cell.angle_alpha   90.00
_cell.angle_beta   90.00
_cell.angle_gamma   90.00
#
_symmetry.space_group_name_H-M   'P 1'
#
loop_
_entity.id
_entity.type
_entity.pdbx_description
1 polymer ?
#
loop_
_entity_poly.entity_id
_entity_poly.type
_entity_poly.pdbx_seq_one_letter_code
_entity_poly.pdbx_strand_id
1 'polypeptide(L)'
;MKTNPLRSLLIFPFLLCSHVNAEDRVAMKVLNVQKIWDAAPHNAFTDLERFNGRWYCAFREGKGHAGGGDYGKLRVIHSEDGKDWKSAALLETKGVDLRDAKLSITPSGKLLLNSCEYRVDNDNADIRNNTSVTYISSNGTDWKGPTQIADKGYWLWQTTWQAGIGYALGYRWGHRDATKLYQTKDGSEYAQLVNHLRPPGDRSNEHAMFFDDEGRAHMLLRRDNATSKQAGLALLGQSEAPYTDWEWRRLNVTIGGPSIIQIPDGRIIACVRRYAAENHRDWGSQWTEIGWINPATATYTPSTKLPSGGDSSYAGLVWHNGLLWISYYSSHNGKTSIYLAKVSIPG
;
A
#
# COMPACT_ATOMS: atom_id res chain seq x y z
N MET A 1 -66.91 32.85 9.43
CA MET A 1 -65.68 33.07 8.67
C MET A 1 -64.58 32.13 9.22
N LYS A 2 -64.30 31.06 8.49
CA LYS A 2 -63.27 30.10 8.88
C LYS A 2 -62.14 30.26 7.87
N THR A 3 -60.98 30.72 8.33
CA THR A 3 -59.71 30.85 7.53
C THR A 3 -58.97 29.53 7.55
N ASN A 4 -58.74 28.95 6.35
CA ASN A 4 -57.86 27.81 6.15
C ASN A 4 -56.41 28.28 6.05
N PRO A 5 -55.43 27.59 6.68
CA PRO A 5 -54.02 27.85 6.43
C PRO A 5 -53.52 27.06 5.21
N LEU A 6 -52.87 27.76 4.27
CA LEU A 6 -52.10 27.18 3.16
C LEU A 6 -50.95 26.34 3.72
N ARG A 7 -50.87 25.08 3.33
CA ARG A 7 -49.68 24.23 3.51
C ARG A 7 -48.71 24.47 2.35
N SER A 8 -47.57 25.07 2.64
CA SER A 8 -46.46 25.15 1.71
C SER A 8 -45.79 23.78 1.54
N LEU A 9 -45.84 23.27 0.33
CA LEU A 9 -45.14 22.02 -0.07
C LEU A 9 -43.70 22.37 -0.39
N LEU A 10 -42.75 22.00 0.48
CA LEU A 10 -41.33 22.06 0.21
C LEU A 10 -40.93 20.89 -0.71
N ILE A 11 -40.66 21.19 -1.96
CA ILE A 11 -40.08 20.25 -2.94
C ILE A 11 -38.59 20.22 -2.72
N PHE A 12 -38.07 19.15 -2.14
CA PHE A 12 -36.66 18.86 -2.13
C PHE A 12 -36.24 18.34 -3.51
N PRO A 13 -35.21 18.91 -4.15
CA PRO A 13 -34.69 18.32 -5.37
C PRO A 13 -33.97 17.02 -5.04
N PHE A 14 -34.47 15.90 -5.54
CA PHE A 14 -33.74 14.65 -5.60
C PHE A 14 -32.55 14.84 -6.55
N LEU A 15 -31.34 14.93 -6.01
CA LEU A 15 -30.15 14.73 -6.81
C LEU A 15 -30.16 13.27 -7.30
N LEU A 16 -30.43 13.08 -8.56
CA LEU A 16 -30.21 11.82 -9.27
C LEU A 16 -28.69 11.58 -9.30
N CYS A 17 -28.19 10.81 -8.36
CA CYS A 17 -26.86 10.24 -8.43
C CYS A 17 -26.88 9.24 -9.60
N SER A 18 -26.34 9.63 -10.74
CA SER A 18 -26.19 8.74 -11.91
C SER A 18 -25.28 7.59 -11.52
N HIS A 19 -25.87 6.41 -11.33
CA HIS A 19 -25.14 5.16 -11.19
C HIS A 19 -24.47 4.86 -12.53
N VAL A 20 -23.18 5.21 -12.66
CA VAL A 20 -22.36 4.73 -13.77
C VAL A 20 -22.23 3.21 -13.61
N ASN A 21 -22.83 2.47 -14.51
CA ASN A 21 -22.74 1.02 -14.55
C ASN A 21 -21.27 0.60 -14.69
N ALA A 22 -20.88 -0.46 -13.97
CA ALA A 22 -19.51 -1.00 -13.94
C ALA A 22 -19.02 -1.54 -15.30
N GLU A 23 -19.90 -1.71 -16.27
CA GLU A 23 -19.63 -2.34 -17.57
C GLU A 23 -19.01 -1.40 -18.62
N ASP A 24 -19.05 -0.06 -18.42
CA ASP A 24 -18.58 0.92 -19.42
C ASP A 24 -17.25 1.60 -19.04
N ARG A 25 -16.49 1.10 -18.08
CA ARG A 25 -15.21 1.72 -17.74
C ARG A 25 -14.14 1.35 -18.77
N VAL A 26 -13.78 2.33 -19.60
CA VAL A 26 -12.66 2.20 -20.55
C VAL A 26 -11.39 1.78 -19.80
N ALA A 27 -10.62 0.85 -20.39
CA ALA A 27 -9.39 0.36 -19.79
C ALA A 27 -8.36 1.49 -19.60
N MET A 28 -7.69 1.50 -18.45
CA MET A 28 -6.56 2.38 -18.21
C MET A 28 -5.44 2.05 -19.20
N LYS A 29 -4.81 3.07 -19.79
CA LYS A 29 -3.81 2.87 -20.84
C LYS A 29 -2.40 3.05 -20.31
N VAL A 30 -1.59 2.01 -20.37
CA VAL A 30 -0.15 2.08 -20.09
C VAL A 30 0.52 2.84 -21.24
N LEU A 31 1.09 4.00 -20.94
CA LEU A 31 1.77 4.87 -21.92
C LEU A 31 3.24 4.49 -22.07
N ASN A 32 3.88 4.14 -20.96
CA ASN A 32 5.29 3.77 -20.91
C ASN A 32 5.57 2.87 -19.71
N VAL A 33 6.51 1.95 -19.87
CA VAL A 33 7.13 1.19 -18.79
C VAL A 33 8.63 1.24 -18.97
N GLN A 34 9.35 1.63 -17.93
CA GLN A 34 10.80 1.72 -17.91
C GLN A 34 11.36 0.91 -16.74
N LYS A 35 12.40 0.11 -16.98
CA LYS A 35 13.22 -0.43 -15.90
C LYS A 35 14.09 0.69 -15.34
N ILE A 36 13.94 0.99 -14.04
CA ILE A 36 14.62 2.12 -13.39
C ILE A 36 15.76 1.69 -12.47
N TRP A 37 15.78 0.39 -12.07
CA TRP A 37 16.88 -0.14 -11.23
C TRP A 37 16.99 -1.66 -11.30
N ASP A 38 18.26 -2.15 -11.28
CA ASP A 38 18.55 -3.59 -11.27
C ASP A 38 19.95 -3.93 -10.70
N ALA A 39 20.52 -3.08 -9.83
CA ALA A 39 21.91 -3.24 -9.38
C ALA A 39 22.13 -4.52 -8.55
N ALA A 40 21.21 -4.86 -7.64
CA ALA A 40 21.30 -6.09 -6.85
C ALA A 40 20.77 -7.32 -7.62
N PRO A 41 21.10 -8.56 -7.22
CA PRO A 41 20.48 -9.76 -7.77
C PRO A 41 18.95 -9.80 -7.66
N HIS A 42 18.42 -9.27 -6.56
CA HIS A 42 16.98 -9.15 -6.29
C HIS A 42 16.66 -7.76 -5.77
N ASN A 43 15.81 -7.01 -6.51
CA ASN A 43 15.37 -5.67 -6.18
C ASN A 43 13.84 -5.70 -6.09
N ALA A 44 13.24 -5.45 -4.91
CA ALA A 44 11.83 -5.73 -4.69
C ALA A 44 11.19 -4.85 -3.61
N PHE A 45 9.84 -4.92 -3.51
CA PHE A 45 9.03 -4.29 -2.46
C PHE A 45 9.14 -2.78 -2.50
N THR A 46 8.64 -2.20 -3.61
CA THR A 46 8.83 -0.77 -3.90
C THR A 46 7.82 0.12 -3.19
N ASP A 47 8.19 1.40 -3.11
CA ASP A 47 7.25 2.51 -2.97
C ASP A 47 7.75 3.74 -3.73
N LEU A 48 6.84 4.67 -4.03
CA LEU A 48 7.09 5.85 -4.84
C LEU A 48 6.49 7.09 -4.18
N GLU A 49 7.25 8.18 -4.14
CA GLU A 49 6.77 9.45 -3.59
C GLU A 49 7.37 10.64 -4.36
N ARG A 50 6.64 11.76 -4.37
CA ARG A 50 7.18 13.04 -4.84
C ARG A 50 7.47 13.97 -3.67
N PHE A 51 8.74 14.26 -3.48
CA PHE A 51 9.21 15.07 -2.38
C PHE A 51 10.11 16.20 -2.89
N ASN A 52 9.84 17.46 -2.49
CA ASN A 52 10.60 18.64 -2.90
C ASN A 52 10.82 18.74 -4.42
N GLY A 53 9.77 18.44 -5.19
CA GLY A 53 9.81 18.52 -6.65
C GLY A 53 10.48 17.34 -7.37
N ARG A 54 11.06 16.37 -6.65
CA ARG A 54 11.73 15.19 -7.17
C ARG A 54 10.92 13.92 -6.95
N TRP A 55 11.20 12.93 -7.75
CA TRP A 55 10.75 11.57 -7.56
C TRP A 55 11.70 10.82 -6.62
N TYR A 56 11.13 10.04 -5.70
CA TYR A 56 11.86 9.10 -4.85
C TYR A 56 11.20 7.73 -4.97
N CYS A 57 12.02 6.71 -5.16
CA CYS A 57 11.59 5.31 -5.10
C CYS A 57 12.45 4.58 -4.08
N ALA A 58 11.80 3.91 -3.14
CA ALA A 58 12.48 3.10 -2.13
C ALA A 58 12.14 1.62 -2.33
N PHE A 59 13.10 0.73 -2.09
CA PHE A 59 12.94 -0.72 -2.25
C PHE A 59 14.04 -1.48 -1.53
N ARG A 60 13.86 -2.81 -1.41
CA ARG A 60 14.85 -3.72 -0.85
C ARG A 60 15.81 -4.20 -1.94
N GLU A 61 17.11 -4.18 -1.67
CA GLU A 61 18.18 -4.88 -2.41
C GLU A 61 18.62 -6.11 -1.62
N GLY A 62 18.62 -7.29 -2.25
CA GLY A 62 19.05 -8.54 -1.64
C GLY A 62 19.60 -9.55 -2.65
N LYS A 63 19.91 -10.74 -2.18
CA LYS A 63 20.30 -11.87 -3.03
C LYS A 63 19.09 -12.60 -3.60
N GLY A 64 18.00 -12.64 -2.83
CA GLY A 64 16.73 -13.29 -3.17
C GLY A 64 15.55 -12.61 -2.46
N HIS A 65 14.35 -13.22 -2.55
CA HIS A 65 13.14 -12.69 -1.95
C HIS A 65 13.23 -12.57 -0.42
N ALA A 66 13.79 -13.57 0.23
CA ALA A 66 14.02 -13.63 1.68
C ALA A 66 14.78 -14.89 2.08
N GLY A 67 15.32 -14.92 3.31
CA GLY A 67 15.89 -16.12 3.93
C GLY A 67 17.33 -16.42 3.58
N GLY A 68 17.88 -17.52 4.14
CA GLY A 68 19.21 -18.01 3.80
C GLY A 68 20.40 -17.10 4.16
N GLY A 69 20.25 -16.22 5.17
CA GLY A 69 21.32 -15.25 5.53
C GLY A 69 21.40 -14.08 4.56
N ASP A 70 20.34 -13.83 3.77
CA ASP A 70 20.21 -12.65 2.92
C ASP A 70 19.81 -11.45 3.76
N TYR A 71 20.77 -10.64 4.11
CA TYR A 71 20.55 -9.39 4.84
C TYR A 71 20.27 -8.28 3.82
N GLY A 72 18.99 -8.11 3.48
CA GLY A 72 18.55 -7.08 2.55
C GLY A 72 18.79 -5.67 3.10
N LYS A 73 19.06 -4.75 2.18
CA LYS A 73 19.27 -3.32 2.44
C LYS A 73 18.17 -2.51 1.79
N LEU A 74 17.88 -1.32 2.31
CA LEU A 74 16.95 -0.41 1.67
C LEU A 74 17.70 0.54 0.76
N ARG A 75 17.39 0.49 -0.52
CA ARG A 75 17.85 1.45 -1.51
C ARG A 75 16.80 2.55 -1.66
N VAL A 76 17.25 3.80 -1.62
CA VAL A 76 16.46 4.95 -2.06
C VAL A 76 17.12 5.51 -3.32
N ILE A 77 16.35 5.65 -4.38
CA ILE A 77 16.78 6.32 -5.62
C ILE A 77 15.92 7.56 -5.85
N HIS A 78 16.46 8.54 -6.59
CA HIS A 78 15.75 9.75 -6.95
C HIS A 78 15.90 10.09 -8.42
N SER A 79 14.95 10.89 -8.93
CA SER A 79 14.97 11.44 -10.29
C SER A 79 14.29 12.80 -10.31
N GLU A 80 14.78 13.71 -11.14
CA GLU A 80 14.14 15.02 -11.40
C GLU A 80 12.91 14.87 -12.32
N ASP A 81 13.01 13.99 -13.32
CA ASP A 81 12.07 13.89 -14.43
C ASP A 81 11.36 12.53 -14.53
N GLY A 82 11.73 11.57 -13.66
CA GLY A 82 11.23 10.19 -13.69
C GLY A 82 11.81 9.35 -14.83
N LYS A 83 12.92 9.78 -15.46
CA LYS A 83 13.62 9.03 -16.51
C LYS A 83 15.00 8.59 -16.04
N ASP A 84 15.81 9.55 -15.59
CA ASP A 84 17.16 9.31 -15.12
C ASP A 84 17.17 9.15 -13.60
N TRP A 85 17.53 7.97 -13.12
CA TRP A 85 17.51 7.60 -11.71
C TRP A 85 18.92 7.45 -11.16
N LYS A 86 19.12 7.99 -9.95
CA LYS A 86 20.39 7.94 -9.23
C LYS A 86 20.16 7.46 -7.80
N SER A 87 21.15 6.78 -7.22
CA SER A 87 21.13 6.42 -5.82
C SER A 87 21.13 7.68 -4.95
N ALA A 88 20.16 7.79 -4.04
CA ALA A 88 20.11 8.81 -3.01
C ALA A 88 20.66 8.29 -1.68
N ALA A 89 20.31 7.03 -1.31
CA ALA A 89 20.79 6.41 -0.09
C ALA A 89 20.81 4.88 -0.20
N LEU A 90 21.63 4.25 0.65
CA LEU A 90 21.61 2.82 0.94
C LEU A 90 21.62 2.66 2.48
N LEU A 91 20.50 2.23 3.03
CA LEU A 91 20.33 2.03 4.46
C LEU A 91 20.54 0.56 4.79
N GLU A 92 21.36 0.27 5.79
CA GLU A 92 21.66 -1.10 6.20
C GLU A 92 21.82 -1.20 7.72
N THR A 93 21.44 -2.33 8.26
CA THR A 93 21.70 -2.72 9.66
C THR A 93 22.43 -4.05 9.66
N LYS A 94 23.58 -4.14 10.30
CA LYS A 94 24.41 -5.35 10.32
C LYS A 94 23.64 -6.54 10.89
N GLY A 95 23.60 -7.65 10.16
CA GLY A 95 22.94 -8.89 10.59
C GLY A 95 21.41 -8.83 10.59
N VAL A 96 20.83 -7.92 9.80
CA VAL A 96 19.39 -7.70 9.70
C VAL A 96 18.95 -7.69 8.24
N ASP A 97 17.85 -8.33 7.93
CA ASP A 97 17.12 -8.16 6.68
C ASP A 97 16.14 -7.00 6.82
N LEU A 98 16.45 -5.87 6.19
CA LEU A 98 15.55 -4.72 6.11
C LEU A 98 14.54 -4.94 4.98
N ARG A 99 13.24 -4.84 5.30
CA ARG A 99 12.17 -5.23 4.37
C ARG A 99 11.10 -4.15 4.22
N ASP A 100 10.47 -4.18 3.04
CA ASP A 100 9.23 -3.44 2.74
C ASP A 100 9.34 -1.93 2.99
N ALA A 101 10.17 -1.26 2.20
CA ALA A 101 10.30 0.18 2.24
C ALA A 101 9.00 0.87 1.81
N LYS A 102 8.42 1.69 2.68
CA LYS A 102 7.22 2.50 2.40
C LYS A 102 7.46 3.97 2.70
N LEU A 103 7.20 4.80 1.71
CA LEU A 103 7.44 6.24 1.77
C LEU A 103 6.15 7.00 2.14
N SER A 104 6.30 8.10 2.84
CA SER A 104 5.24 9.10 3.02
C SER A 104 5.85 10.45 3.40
N ILE A 105 5.07 11.53 3.30
CA ILE A 105 5.50 12.87 3.70
C ILE A 105 4.82 13.25 5.01
N THR A 106 5.64 13.53 6.03
CA THR A 106 5.12 13.95 7.34
C THR A 106 4.47 15.34 7.28
N PRO A 107 3.58 15.70 8.22
CA PRO A 107 3.01 17.05 8.30
C PRO A 107 4.05 18.17 8.43
N SER A 108 5.24 17.86 8.94
CA SER A 108 6.38 18.81 9.01
C SER A 108 7.20 18.90 7.72
N GLY A 109 6.72 18.29 6.60
CA GLY A 109 7.37 18.34 5.30
C GLY A 109 8.68 17.55 5.24
N LYS A 110 8.78 16.43 5.94
CA LYS A 110 9.91 15.49 5.85
C LYS A 110 9.50 14.20 5.16
N LEU A 111 10.43 13.59 4.47
CA LEU A 111 10.24 12.25 3.90
C LEU A 111 10.44 11.21 5.01
N LEU A 112 9.40 10.41 5.24
CA LEU A 112 9.38 9.28 6.16
C LEU A 112 9.50 7.98 5.37
N LEU A 113 10.33 7.06 5.83
CA LEU A 113 10.45 5.70 5.31
C LEU A 113 10.13 4.72 6.45
N ASN A 114 9.03 3.99 6.31
CA ASN A 114 8.70 2.85 7.15
C ASN A 114 9.38 1.60 6.61
N SER A 115 9.87 0.73 7.51
CA SER A 115 10.44 -0.57 7.19
C SER A 115 10.32 -1.53 8.36
N CYS A 116 10.70 -2.78 8.14
CA CYS A 116 10.81 -3.78 9.19
C CYS A 116 12.20 -4.40 9.23
N GLU A 117 12.82 -4.40 10.39
CA GLU A 117 13.97 -5.23 10.70
C GLU A 117 13.51 -6.67 10.94
N TYR A 118 13.88 -7.57 10.07
CA TYR A 118 13.62 -8.99 10.21
C TYR A 118 14.92 -9.70 10.61
N ARG A 119 14.88 -10.35 11.80
CA ARG A 119 16.00 -11.14 12.30
C ARG A 119 15.59 -12.60 12.29
N VAL A 120 16.35 -13.42 11.59
CA VAL A 120 16.21 -14.88 11.69
C VAL A 120 16.98 -15.31 12.93
N ASP A 121 16.26 -15.83 13.92
CA ASP A 121 16.89 -16.57 15.01
C ASP A 121 17.21 -17.97 14.48
N ASN A 122 18.50 -18.31 14.37
CA ASN A 122 18.93 -19.59 13.85
C ASN A 122 18.59 -20.78 14.80
N ASP A 123 18.33 -20.48 16.08
CA ASP A 123 18.05 -21.49 17.09
C ASP A 123 16.54 -21.75 17.27
N ASN A 124 15.69 -20.84 16.78
CA ASN A 124 14.25 -21.01 16.83
C ASN A 124 13.54 -20.28 15.69
N ALA A 125 13.29 -21.00 14.58
CA ALA A 125 12.63 -20.47 13.39
C ALA A 125 11.19 -19.96 13.62
N ASP A 126 10.57 -20.32 14.77
CA ASP A 126 9.24 -19.84 15.15
C ASP A 126 9.28 -18.47 15.85
N ILE A 127 10.44 -18.06 16.33
CA ILE A 127 10.63 -16.71 16.89
C ILE A 127 11.01 -15.74 15.79
N ARG A 128 10.01 -15.18 15.16
CA ARG A 128 10.18 -14.10 14.19
C ARG A 128 10.38 -12.79 14.93
N ASN A 129 11.62 -12.38 15.07
CA ASN A 129 11.98 -11.12 15.69
C ASN A 129 11.80 -9.97 14.69
N ASN A 130 10.54 -9.61 14.43
CA ASN A 130 10.21 -8.44 13.65
C ASN A 130 10.24 -7.21 14.54
N THR A 131 10.88 -6.15 14.08
CA THR A 131 10.84 -4.84 14.72
C THR A 131 10.58 -3.80 13.64
N SER A 132 9.45 -3.12 13.71
CA SER A 132 9.17 -2.02 12.80
C SER A 132 10.04 -0.84 13.12
N VAL A 133 10.56 -0.20 12.08
CA VAL A 133 11.46 0.94 12.18
C VAL A 133 11.07 2.02 11.18
N THR A 134 11.45 3.27 11.53
CA THR A 134 11.34 4.39 10.60
C THR A 134 12.69 5.08 10.43
N TYR A 135 12.83 5.68 9.25
CA TYR A 135 13.89 6.62 8.92
C TYR A 135 13.26 7.93 8.45
N ILE A 136 13.87 9.07 8.80
CA ILE A 136 13.36 10.40 8.42
C ILE A 136 14.46 11.20 7.73
N SER A 137 14.09 11.87 6.64
CA SER A 137 14.97 12.75 5.88
C SER A 137 14.30 14.09 5.57
N SER A 138 15.04 15.19 5.70
CA SER A 138 14.58 16.52 5.28
C SER A 138 14.94 16.87 3.84
N ASN A 139 15.85 16.13 3.22
CA ASN A 139 16.36 16.39 1.86
C ASN A 139 16.30 15.19 0.92
N GLY A 140 15.87 14.01 1.42
CA GLY A 140 15.78 12.75 0.66
C GLY A 140 17.10 12.00 0.49
N THR A 141 18.22 12.52 0.98
CA THR A 141 19.56 11.91 0.88
C THR A 141 20.15 11.56 2.25
N ASP A 142 19.98 12.43 3.22
CA ASP A 142 20.50 12.25 4.57
C ASP A 142 19.38 11.73 5.47
N TRP A 143 19.52 10.50 5.94
CA TRP A 143 18.51 9.80 6.71
C TRP A 143 18.91 9.63 8.17
N LYS A 144 18.01 9.95 9.07
CA LYS A 144 18.11 9.68 10.50
C LYS A 144 17.28 8.45 10.84
N GLY A 145 17.86 7.53 11.59
CA GLY A 145 17.27 6.27 11.99
C GLY A 145 18.30 5.13 11.98
N PRO A 146 17.88 3.86 12.18
CA PRO A 146 16.50 3.45 12.43
C PRO A 146 15.98 3.87 13.80
N THR A 147 14.72 4.31 13.85
CA THR A 147 13.97 4.51 15.08
C THR A 147 12.97 3.35 15.21
N GLN A 148 13.04 2.60 16.31
CA GLN A 148 12.08 1.52 16.58
C GLN A 148 10.71 2.11 16.91
N ILE A 149 9.68 1.54 16.30
CA ILE A 149 8.29 1.98 16.43
C ILE A 149 7.38 0.78 16.70
N ALA A 150 6.20 1.06 17.27
CA ALA A 150 5.17 0.06 17.56
C ALA A 150 5.61 -1.05 18.54
N ASP A 151 4.73 -2.03 18.74
CA ASP A 151 5.01 -3.17 19.61
C ASP A 151 5.95 -4.17 18.92
N LYS A 152 6.85 -4.77 19.69
CA LYS A 152 7.75 -5.81 19.21
C LYS A 152 6.97 -7.00 18.62
N GLY A 153 7.40 -7.48 17.45
CA GLY A 153 6.76 -8.56 16.73
C GLY A 153 5.62 -8.10 15.81
N TYR A 154 5.26 -6.81 15.83
CA TYR A 154 4.33 -6.23 14.88
C TYR A 154 5.07 -5.63 13.69
N TRP A 155 4.58 -5.95 12.49
CA TRP A 155 5.04 -5.38 11.23
C TRP A 155 4.13 -4.22 10.87
N LEU A 156 4.61 -3.01 11.05
CA LEU A 156 3.92 -1.78 10.66
C LEU A 156 4.21 -1.53 9.18
N TRP A 157 3.15 -1.52 8.36
CA TRP A 157 3.31 -1.46 6.92
C TRP A 157 3.61 -0.04 6.44
N GLN A 158 2.61 0.75 6.20
CA GLN A 158 2.72 2.11 5.66
C GLN A 158 2.05 3.10 6.59
N THR A 159 2.60 4.32 6.69
CA THR A 159 1.96 5.42 7.40
C THR A 159 1.24 6.32 6.41
N THR A 160 -0.07 6.52 6.62
CA THR A 160 -0.91 7.42 5.84
C THR A 160 -1.38 8.58 6.72
N TRP A 161 -1.28 9.80 6.22
CA TRP A 161 -1.49 11.02 7.01
C TRP A 161 -2.87 11.63 6.75
N GLN A 162 -3.56 12.03 7.86
CA GLN A 162 -4.82 12.76 7.82
C GLN A 162 -4.85 13.80 8.93
N ALA A 163 -5.14 15.06 8.60
CA ALA A 163 -5.27 16.18 9.53
C ALA A 163 -4.10 16.28 10.55
N GLY A 164 -2.87 16.04 10.08
CA GLY A 164 -1.65 16.14 10.91
C GLY A 164 -1.32 14.89 11.74
N ILE A 165 -2.12 13.83 11.65
CA ILE A 165 -1.90 12.53 12.32
C ILE A 165 -1.64 11.47 11.27
N GLY A 166 -0.60 10.65 11.50
CA GLY A 166 -0.29 9.46 10.70
C GLY A 166 -0.95 8.23 11.29
N TYR A 167 -1.48 7.38 10.44
CA TYR A 167 -2.11 6.10 10.81
C TYR A 167 -1.42 4.96 10.09
N ALA A 168 -1.19 3.86 10.80
CA ALA A 168 -0.56 2.67 10.24
C ALA A 168 -1.08 1.39 10.90
N LEU A 169 -1.42 0.41 10.09
CA LEU A 169 -1.78 -0.92 10.59
C LEU A 169 -0.51 -1.75 10.81
N GLY A 170 -0.40 -2.33 12.01
CA GLY A 170 0.58 -3.34 12.33
C GLY A 170 -0.05 -4.73 12.41
N TYR A 171 0.64 -5.74 11.90
CA TYR A 171 0.20 -7.13 11.96
C TYR A 171 1.32 -8.05 12.48
N ARG A 172 0.94 -9.19 13.05
CA ARG A 172 1.89 -10.27 13.38
C ARG A 172 1.74 -11.40 12.38
N TRP A 173 2.82 -11.66 11.66
CA TRP A 173 2.81 -12.70 10.65
C TRP A 173 2.53 -14.08 11.24
N GLY A 174 1.62 -14.84 10.60
CA GLY A 174 1.23 -16.18 11.06
C GLY A 174 0.22 -16.24 12.22
N HIS A 175 -0.09 -15.11 12.86
CA HIS A 175 -1.09 -15.03 13.91
C HIS A 175 -2.46 -14.61 13.36
N ARG A 176 -3.53 -15.24 13.90
CA ARG A 176 -4.91 -14.76 13.69
C ARG A 176 -5.13 -13.50 14.48
N ASP A 177 -6.00 -12.78 14.63
CA ASP A 177 -6.39 -11.69 15.55
C ASP A 177 -5.28 -10.68 15.94
N ALA A 178 -4.17 -10.64 15.21
CA ALA A 178 -3.01 -9.83 15.59
C ALA A 178 -2.85 -8.64 14.63
N THR A 179 -3.88 -7.80 14.49
CA THR A 179 -3.80 -6.52 13.81
C THR A 179 -4.14 -5.37 14.75
N LYS A 180 -3.32 -4.33 14.74
CA LYS A 180 -3.49 -3.13 15.53
C LYS A 180 -3.44 -1.90 14.63
N LEU A 181 -4.20 -0.87 14.95
CA LEU A 181 -4.02 0.44 14.35
C LEU A 181 -3.19 1.31 15.29
N TYR A 182 -2.16 1.88 14.75
CA TYR A 182 -1.29 2.85 15.44
C TYR A 182 -1.49 4.23 14.86
N GLN A 183 -1.21 5.25 15.67
CA GLN A 183 -1.19 6.65 15.28
C GLN A 183 0.12 7.31 15.68
N THR A 184 0.53 8.32 14.92
CA THR A 184 1.74 9.11 15.18
C THR A 184 1.54 10.57 14.78
N LYS A 185 2.28 11.47 15.40
CA LYS A 185 2.32 12.90 15.03
C LYS A 185 3.50 13.25 14.12
N ASP A 186 4.56 12.45 14.16
CA ASP A 186 5.84 12.79 13.53
C ASP A 186 6.54 11.63 12.81
N GLY A 187 6.03 10.39 12.95
CA GLY A 187 6.63 9.18 12.39
C GLY A 187 7.76 8.58 13.22
N SER A 188 8.05 9.10 14.42
CA SER A 188 9.09 8.56 15.31
C SER A 188 8.52 7.85 16.54
N GLU A 189 7.36 8.27 17.00
CA GLU A 189 6.65 7.65 18.12
C GLU A 189 5.24 7.24 17.67
N TYR A 190 4.86 5.99 17.94
CA TYR A 190 3.58 5.42 17.58
C TYR A 190 2.84 4.92 18.80
N ALA A 191 1.64 5.46 19.02
CA ALA A 191 0.72 4.99 20.05
C ALA A 191 -0.32 4.06 19.44
N GLN A 192 -0.67 2.97 20.12
CA GLN A 192 -1.76 2.10 19.73
C GLN A 192 -3.08 2.86 19.83
N LEU A 193 -3.84 2.92 18.73
CA LEU A 193 -5.19 3.47 18.70
C LEU A 193 -6.25 2.37 18.84
N VAL A 194 -6.12 1.27 18.08
CA VAL A 194 -7.05 0.13 18.10
C VAL A 194 -6.28 -1.17 18.22
N ASN A 195 -6.71 -2.06 19.12
CA ASN A 195 -6.03 -3.34 19.36
C ASN A 195 -6.42 -4.44 18.36
N HIS A 196 -7.67 -4.43 17.86
CA HIS A 196 -8.17 -5.41 16.89
C HIS A 196 -9.04 -4.73 15.85
N LEU A 197 -8.61 -4.74 14.58
CA LEU A 197 -9.30 -4.03 13.50
C LEU A 197 -10.20 -4.93 12.63
N ARG A 198 -10.04 -6.23 12.68
CA ARG A 198 -10.66 -7.18 11.78
C ARG A 198 -11.56 -8.18 12.50
N PRO A 199 -12.48 -8.84 11.82
CA PRO A 199 -13.22 -9.94 12.42
C PRO A 199 -12.31 -11.02 12.98
N PRO A 200 -12.64 -11.64 14.13
CA PRO A 200 -11.83 -12.69 14.72
C PRO A 200 -11.59 -13.87 13.75
N GLY A 201 -10.42 -14.46 13.82
CA GLY A 201 -10.04 -15.62 13.01
C GLY A 201 -9.54 -15.30 11.61
N ASP A 202 -9.54 -14.05 11.18
CA ASP A 202 -8.97 -13.63 9.89
C ASP A 202 -7.43 -13.55 9.97
N ARG A 203 -6.76 -13.85 8.83
CA ARG A 203 -5.31 -13.75 8.66
C ARG A 203 -4.95 -12.55 7.80
N SER A 204 -5.19 -11.38 8.34
CA SER A 204 -4.87 -10.12 7.69
C SER A 204 -3.40 -9.76 7.88
N ASN A 205 -2.82 -9.09 6.88
CA ASN A 205 -1.43 -8.64 6.95
C ASN A 205 -1.25 -7.27 6.24
N GLU A 206 -0.65 -7.23 5.07
CA GLU A 206 -0.33 -6.01 4.34
C GLU A 206 -1.58 -5.18 4.04
N HIS A 207 -1.48 -3.87 4.16
CA HIS A 207 -2.56 -2.95 3.88
C HIS A 207 -2.10 -1.79 3.00
N ALA A 208 -3.07 -1.11 2.40
CA ALA A 208 -2.91 0.23 1.87
C ALA A 208 -4.13 1.05 2.27
N MET A 209 -3.92 2.31 2.63
CA MET A 209 -4.98 3.18 3.14
C MET A 209 -4.90 4.57 2.50
N PHE A 210 -6.07 5.18 2.31
CA PHE A 210 -6.19 6.60 1.99
C PHE A 210 -7.38 7.19 2.76
N PHE A 211 -7.43 8.51 2.81
CA PHE A 211 -8.56 9.27 3.33
C PHE A 211 -9.21 10.02 2.18
N ASP A 212 -10.54 9.94 2.08
CA ASP A 212 -11.28 10.72 1.09
C ASP A 212 -11.44 12.19 1.51
N ASP A 213 -12.06 13.00 0.66
CA ASP A 213 -12.22 14.43 0.88
C ASP A 213 -13.09 14.75 2.10
N GLU A 214 -13.95 13.84 2.54
CA GLU A 214 -14.76 13.92 3.76
C GLU A 214 -13.98 13.48 5.01
N GLY A 215 -12.75 12.97 4.83
CA GLY A 215 -11.89 12.47 5.89
C GLY A 215 -12.19 11.04 6.34
N ARG A 216 -13.03 10.29 5.61
CA ARG A 216 -13.27 8.87 5.86
C ARG A 216 -12.05 8.05 5.45
N ALA A 217 -11.61 7.16 6.32
CA ALA A 217 -10.56 6.21 6.02
C ALA A 217 -11.09 5.05 5.17
N HIS A 218 -10.32 4.68 4.14
CA HIS A 218 -10.52 3.49 3.32
C HIS A 218 -9.26 2.63 3.39
N MET A 219 -9.39 1.36 3.73
CA MET A 219 -8.26 0.43 3.87
C MET A 219 -8.48 -0.82 3.02
N LEU A 220 -7.56 -1.06 2.09
CA LEU A 220 -7.47 -2.31 1.34
C LEU A 220 -6.53 -3.26 2.09
N LEU A 221 -7.04 -4.43 2.51
CA LEU A 221 -6.33 -5.33 3.41
C LEU A 221 -6.17 -6.72 2.78
N ARG A 222 -4.92 -7.17 2.63
CA ARG A 222 -4.56 -8.51 2.20
C ARG A 222 -4.87 -9.53 3.29
N ARG A 223 -5.33 -10.72 2.86
CA ARG A 223 -5.52 -11.88 3.73
C ARG A 223 -4.81 -13.09 3.17
N ASP A 224 -4.06 -13.77 4.01
CA ASP A 224 -3.45 -15.05 3.69
C ASP A 224 -4.23 -16.17 4.35
N ASN A 225 -4.92 -16.99 3.56
CA ASN A 225 -5.58 -18.17 4.07
C ASN A 225 -5.39 -19.36 3.13
N ALA A 226 -4.91 -20.45 3.72
CA ALA A 226 -4.65 -21.70 3.01
C ALA A 226 -5.87 -22.64 2.94
N THR A 227 -6.97 -22.35 3.63
CA THR A 227 -8.05 -23.30 3.86
C THR A 227 -9.25 -23.16 2.92
N SER A 228 -9.50 -21.97 2.37
CA SER A 228 -10.56 -21.77 1.37
C SER A 228 -10.36 -20.49 0.57
N LYS A 229 -10.94 -20.44 -0.64
CA LYS A 229 -10.94 -19.24 -1.50
C LYS A 229 -11.56 -18.03 -0.80
N GLN A 230 -12.74 -18.19 -0.21
CA GLN A 230 -13.46 -17.09 0.43
C GLN A 230 -12.71 -16.48 1.62
N ALA A 231 -11.96 -17.31 2.34
CA ALA A 231 -11.17 -16.84 3.47
C ALA A 231 -9.94 -16.03 3.03
N GLY A 232 -9.45 -16.22 1.80
CA GLY A 232 -8.34 -15.46 1.19
C GLY A 232 -8.77 -14.19 0.46
N LEU A 233 -10.07 -13.91 0.28
CA LEU A 233 -10.53 -12.68 -0.35
C LEU A 233 -10.10 -11.47 0.48
N ALA A 234 -9.61 -10.44 -0.20
CA ALA A 234 -9.21 -9.18 0.45
C ALA A 234 -10.38 -8.53 1.21
N LEU A 235 -10.05 -7.67 2.15
CA LEU A 235 -11.05 -6.86 2.84
C LEU A 235 -10.92 -5.40 2.39
N LEU A 236 -12.06 -4.74 2.26
CA LEU A 236 -12.18 -3.30 2.22
C LEU A 236 -12.74 -2.83 3.55
N GLY A 237 -11.97 -2.04 4.29
CA GLY A 237 -12.36 -1.40 5.53
C GLY A 237 -12.73 0.05 5.31
N GLN A 238 -13.71 0.54 6.04
CA GLN A 238 -14.08 1.95 6.09
C GLN A 238 -14.27 2.38 7.55
N SER A 239 -13.87 3.62 7.87
CA SER A 239 -14.00 4.18 9.22
C SER A 239 -14.09 5.69 9.17
N GLU A 240 -14.94 6.26 10.00
CA GLU A 240 -14.99 7.70 10.28
C GLU A 240 -14.04 8.06 11.44
N ALA A 241 -13.69 9.34 11.53
CA ALA A 241 -12.95 9.80 12.71
C ALA A 241 -13.72 9.51 14.00
N PRO A 242 -13.06 9.03 15.06
CA PRO A 242 -11.62 8.95 15.32
C PRO A 242 -10.95 7.65 14.82
N TYR A 243 -11.52 6.90 13.90
CA TYR A 243 -11.01 5.69 13.26
C TYR A 243 -10.84 4.49 14.21
N THR A 244 -11.69 4.42 15.22
CA THR A 244 -11.74 3.31 16.19
C THR A 244 -12.67 2.19 15.78
N ASP A 245 -13.69 2.52 15.00
CA ASP A 245 -14.72 1.59 14.55
C ASP A 245 -14.64 1.40 13.05
N TRP A 246 -14.49 0.14 12.62
CA TRP A 246 -14.26 -0.21 11.23
C TRP A 246 -15.33 -1.14 10.71
N GLU A 247 -15.93 -0.76 9.59
CA GLU A 247 -16.79 -1.64 8.79
C GLU A 247 -15.94 -2.39 7.78
N TRP A 248 -16.04 -3.73 7.79
CA TRP A 248 -15.27 -4.59 6.91
C TRP A 248 -16.16 -5.35 5.94
N ARG A 249 -15.83 -5.26 4.65
CA ARG A 249 -16.47 -6.02 3.59
C ARG A 249 -15.44 -6.82 2.80
N ARG A 250 -15.83 -8.02 2.37
CA ARG A 250 -14.98 -8.83 1.49
C ARG A 250 -15.05 -8.29 0.08
N LEU A 251 -13.87 -8.13 -0.55
CA LEU A 251 -13.79 -7.93 -1.98
C LEU A 251 -14.05 -9.25 -2.72
N ASN A 252 -14.28 -9.14 -4.03
CA ASN A 252 -14.46 -10.28 -4.93
C ASN A 252 -13.14 -10.95 -5.35
N VAL A 253 -12.00 -10.53 -4.83
CA VAL A 253 -10.66 -10.95 -5.29
C VAL A 253 -9.69 -11.20 -4.13
N THR A 254 -8.74 -12.08 -4.41
CA THR A 254 -7.53 -12.29 -3.61
C THR A 254 -6.41 -11.38 -4.14
N ILE A 255 -5.67 -10.75 -3.25
CA ILE A 255 -4.60 -9.80 -3.58
C ILE A 255 -3.35 -10.03 -2.76
N GLY A 256 -2.21 -9.52 -3.25
CA GLY A 256 -0.97 -9.36 -2.49
C GLY A 256 -0.36 -8.00 -2.76
N GLY A 257 0.49 -7.50 -1.85
CA GLY A 257 1.19 -6.23 -1.98
C GLY A 257 0.27 -5.07 -2.37
N PRO A 258 -0.78 -4.77 -1.58
CA PRO A 258 -1.78 -3.80 -1.96
C PRO A 258 -1.21 -2.38 -2.00
N SER A 259 -1.69 -1.62 -2.97
CA SER A 259 -1.58 -0.15 -3.01
C SER A 259 -2.89 0.43 -3.50
N ILE A 260 -3.31 1.59 -2.98
CA ILE A 260 -4.59 2.22 -3.28
C ILE A 260 -4.44 3.74 -3.30
N ILE A 261 -5.15 4.40 -4.20
CA ILE A 261 -5.19 5.86 -4.31
C ILE A 261 -6.56 6.32 -4.77
N GLN A 262 -7.04 7.43 -4.23
CA GLN A 262 -8.12 8.20 -4.82
C GLN A 262 -7.51 9.23 -5.79
N ILE A 263 -8.01 9.30 -7.01
CA ILE A 263 -7.61 10.32 -7.98
C ILE A 263 -8.52 11.54 -7.88
N PRO A 264 -8.13 12.72 -8.45
CA PRO A 264 -8.83 13.98 -8.22
C PRO A 264 -10.32 14.03 -8.62
N ASP A 265 -10.80 13.11 -9.44
CA ASP A 265 -12.20 12.99 -9.83
C ASP A 265 -13.04 12.10 -8.88
N GLY A 266 -12.43 11.67 -7.74
CA GLY A 266 -13.06 10.85 -6.72
C GLY A 266 -13.01 9.34 -6.98
N ARG A 267 -12.58 8.89 -8.17
CA ARG A 267 -12.44 7.46 -8.46
C ARG A 267 -11.28 6.84 -7.70
N ILE A 268 -11.42 5.58 -7.31
CA ILE A 268 -10.44 4.85 -6.52
C ILE A 268 -9.78 3.78 -7.37
N ILE A 269 -8.44 3.79 -7.38
CA ILE A 269 -7.61 2.85 -8.12
C ILE A 269 -6.78 2.03 -7.13
N ALA A 270 -6.72 0.72 -7.33
CA ALA A 270 -5.79 -0.16 -6.63
C ALA A 270 -4.80 -0.78 -7.61
N CYS A 271 -3.55 -0.94 -7.18
CA CYS A 271 -2.54 -1.74 -7.84
C CYS A 271 -2.15 -2.88 -6.92
N VAL A 272 -2.28 -4.11 -7.40
CA VAL A 272 -2.18 -5.31 -6.58
C VAL A 272 -1.47 -6.45 -7.29
N ARG A 273 -0.90 -7.37 -6.53
CA ARG A 273 -0.51 -8.69 -7.05
C ARG A 273 -1.74 -9.54 -7.22
N ARG A 274 -1.88 -10.09 -8.43
CA ARG A 274 -2.90 -11.08 -8.76
C ARG A 274 -2.26 -12.45 -8.95
N TYR A 275 -3.07 -13.48 -8.85
CA TYR A 275 -2.66 -14.88 -8.92
C TYR A 275 -3.53 -15.62 -9.92
N ALA A 276 -2.95 -16.51 -10.74
CA ALA A 276 -3.71 -17.33 -11.71
C ALA A 276 -4.53 -18.40 -10.99
N ALA A 277 -3.95 -19.00 -9.96
CA ALA A 277 -4.69 -19.92 -9.08
C ALA A 277 -5.41 -19.15 -7.98
N GLU A 278 -6.55 -19.64 -7.57
CA GLU A 278 -7.36 -19.06 -6.49
C GLU A 278 -6.71 -19.19 -5.10
N ASN A 279 -5.62 -19.94 -5.00
CA ASN A 279 -4.79 -20.04 -3.80
C ASN A 279 -3.44 -19.35 -4.07
N HIS A 280 -2.94 -18.57 -3.12
CA HIS A 280 -1.71 -17.79 -3.18
C HIS A 280 -0.41 -18.59 -3.37
N ARG A 281 -0.44 -19.89 -3.56
CA ARG A 281 0.74 -20.74 -3.51
C ARG A 281 1.43 -20.94 -4.85
N ASP A 282 0.81 -20.48 -5.94
CA ASP A 282 1.41 -20.56 -7.26
C ASP A 282 2.30 -19.36 -7.55
N TRP A 283 3.51 -19.40 -7.05
CA TRP A 283 4.52 -18.35 -7.19
C TRP A 283 4.99 -18.13 -8.63
N GLY A 284 4.62 -18.98 -9.57
CA GLY A 284 5.02 -18.89 -10.98
C GLY A 284 4.06 -18.09 -11.86
N SER A 285 2.81 -17.89 -11.43
CA SER A 285 1.73 -17.37 -12.27
C SER A 285 1.14 -16.04 -11.79
N GLN A 286 1.92 -15.27 -11.04
CA GLN A 286 1.46 -13.99 -10.52
C GLN A 286 1.83 -12.83 -11.47
N TRP A 287 1.05 -11.74 -11.37
CA TRP A 287 1.28 -10.50 -12.11
C TRP A 287 0.86 -9.27 -11.31
N THR A 288 1.29 -8.11 -11.76
CA THR A 288 0.85 -6.81 -11.25
C THR A 288 -0.32 -6.30 -12.09
N GLU A 289 -1.40 -5.92 -11.45
CA GLU A 289 -2.64 -5.47 -12.09
C GLU A 289 -3.15 -4.19 -11.43
N ILE A 290 -3.60 -3.26 -12.26
CA ILE A 290 -4.35 -2.08 -11.82
C ILE A 290 -5.83 -2.27 -12.12
N GLY A 291 -6.66 -1.79 -11.20
CA GLY A 291 -8.11 -1.88 -11.32
C GLY A 291 -8.82 -0.86 -10.47
N TRP A 292 -10.12 -0.81 -10.65
CA TRP A 292 -11.01 0.09 -9.96
C TRP A 292 -11.53 -0.53 -8.66
N ILE A 293 -11.63 0.27 -7.62
CA ILE A 293 -12.35 -0.10 -6.39
C ILE A 293 -13.68 0.66 -6.37
N ASN A 294 -14.77 -0.08 -6.19
CA ASN A 294 -16.06 0.49 -5.86
C ASN A 294 -16.29 0.32 -4.35
N PRO A 295 -16.21 1.39 -3.55
CA PRO A 295 -16.35 1.28 -2.11
C PRO A 295 -17.80 0.99 -1.68
N ALA A 296 -18.81 1.34 -2.49
CA ALA A 296 -20.21 1.07 -2.18
C ALA A 296 -20.59 -0.40 -2.30
N THR A 297 -19.96 -1.15 -3.18
CA THR A 297 -20.22 -2.58 -3.41
C THR A 297 -19.11 -3.50 -2.90
N ALA A 298 -18.00 -2.94 -2.42
CA ALA A 298 -16.76 -3.66 -2.11
C ALA A 298 -16.29 -4.54 -3.28
N THR A 299 -16.21 -3.95 -4.48
CA THR A 299 -15.86 -4.68 -5.70
C THR A 299 -14.56 -4.13 -6.29
N TYR A 300 -13.64 -5.02 -6.64
CA TYR A 300 -12.50 -4.75 -7.49
C TYR A 300 -12.85 -5.12 -8.92
N THR A 301 -12.70 -4.19 -9.85
CA THR A 301 -12.86 -4.40 -11.30
C THR A 301 -11.50 -4.28 -11.96
N PRO A 302 -10.94 -5.36 -12.53
CA PRO A 302 -9.69 -5.32 -13.28
C PRO A 302 -9.75 -4.30 -14.43
N SER A 303 -8.67 -3.60 -14.68
CA SER A 303 -8.53 -2.69 -15.82
C SER A 303 -7.36 -3.09 -16.71
N THR A 304 -6.15 -3.07 -16.19
CA THR A 304 -4.94 -3.29 -17.00
C THR A 304 -3.89 -4.08 -16.24
N LYS A 305 -3.35 -5.12 -16.88
CA LYS A 305 -2.18 -5.84 -16.43
C LYS A 305 -0.91 -5.10 -16.84
N LEU A 306 -0.02 -4.81 -15.87
CA LEU A 306 1.30 -4.28 -16.18
C LEU A 306 2.22 -5.38 -16.71
N PRO A 307 3.20 -5.07 -17.59
CA PRO A 307 4.25 -6.01 -17.98
C PRO A 307 4.97 -6.56 -16.75
N SER A 308 4.60 -7.76 -16.31
CA SER A 308 5.08 -8.37 -15.07
C SER A 308 4.85 -9.87 -15.05
N GLY A 309 5.59 -10.56 -14.19
CA GLY A 309 5.47 -12.01 -13.97
C GLY A 309 6.49 -12.48 -12.96
N GLY A 310 6.34 -13.72 -12.50
CA GLY A 310 7.14 -14.26 -11.44
C GLY A 310 6.95 -13.47 -10.13
N ASP A 311 7.99 -13.33 -9.34
CA ASP A 311 7.97 -12.48 -8.15
C ASP A 311 7.80 -11.01 -8.56
N SER A 312 6.68 -10.38 -8.18
CA SER A 312 6.30 -9.06 -8.71
C SER A 312 5.30 -8.32 -7.82
N SER A 313 5.04 -7.05 -8.12
CA SER A 313 4.06 -6.12 -7.55
C SER A 313 4.61 -5.20 -6.46
N TYR A 314 3.90 -5.00 -5.35
CA TYR A 314 4.22 -4.04 -4.27
C TYR A 314 4.47 -2.64 -4.84
N ALA A 315 3.41 -2.09 -5.41
CA ALA A 315 3.47 -0.83 -6.11
C ALA A 315 3.50 0.37 -5.17
N GLY A 316 4.20 1.43 -5.57
CA GLY A 316 3.97 2.79 -5.10
C GLY A 316 3.16 3.55 -6.13
N LEU A 317 2.17 4.33 -5.70
CA LEU A 317 1.24 5.06 -6.56
C LEU A 317 1.33 6.57 -6.32
N VAL A 318 1.53 7.34 -7.38
CA VAL A 318 1.50 8.80 -7.31
C VAL A 318 0.69 9.36 -8.49
N TRP A 319 -0.32 10.16 -8.21
CA TRP A 319 -1.00 10.96 -9.21
C TRP A 319 -0.22 12.25 -9.49
N HIS A 320 0.19 12.46 -10.71
CA HIS A 320 0.96 13.64 -11.07
C HIS A 320 0.76 14.04 -12.54
N ASN A 321 0.43 15.33 -12.77
CA ASN A 321 0.22 15.93 -14.10
C ASN A 321 -0.76 15.12 -14.97
N GLY A 322 -1.91 14.73 -14.40
CA GLY A 322 -2.97 14.02 -15.12
C GLY A 322 -2.65 12.55 -15.43
N LEU A 323 -1.57 11.99 -14.86
CA LEU A 323 -1.16 10.60 -15.04
C LEU A 323 -1.00 9.90 -13.70
N LEU A 324 -1.26 8.60 -13.70
CA LEU A 324 -0.88 7.72 -12.59
C LEU A 324 0.53 7.17 -12.84
N TRP A 325 1.43 7.45 -11.92
CA TRP A 325 2.80 6.93 -11.90
C TRP A 325 2.88 5.78 -10.93
N ILE A 326 3.44 4.65 -11.38
CA ILE A 326 3.44 3.39 -10.63
C ILE A 326 4.86 2.82 -10.60
N SER A 327 5.49 2.79 -9.42
CA SER A 327 6.64 1.93 -9.23
C SER A 327 6.18 0.51 -8.94
N TYR A 328 6.89 -0.50 -9.42
CA TYR A 328 6.66 -1.90 -9.07
C TYR A 328 7.91 -2.72 -9.36
N TYR A 329 7.98 -3.91 -8.81
CA TYR A 329 9.05 -4.84 -9.16
C TYR A 329 8.54 -6.05 -9.91
N SER A 330 9.41 -6.69 -10.68
CA SER A 330 9.05 -7.89 -11.42
C SER A 330 10.27 -8.69 -11.85
N SER A 331 10.09 -10.03 -11.93
CA SER A 331 11.10 -10.98 -12.37
C SER A 331 10.89 -11.44 -13.82
N HIS A 332 9.97 -10.85 -14.58
CA HIS A 332 9.58 -11.31 -15.93
C HIS A 332 10.69 -11.29 -16.97
N ASN A 333 11.78 -10.54 -16.73
CA ASN A 333 12.95 -10.46 -17.60
C ASN A 333 14.16 -11.23 -17.04
N GLY A 334 13.93 -12.28 -16.27
CA GLY A 334 14.98 -13.17 -15.74
C GLY A 334 15.70 -12.64 -14.50
N LYS A 335 15.58 -11.34 -14.18
CA LYS A 335 16.14 -10.71 -12.98
C LYS A 335 15.08 -9.86 -12.31
N THR A 336 14.99 -9.95 -10.99
CA THR A 336 14.05 -9.12 -10.22
C THR A 336 14.53 -7.67 -10.21
N SER A 337 13.80 -6.82 -10.91
CA SER A 337 14.16 -5.42 -11.18
C SER A 337 13.02 -4.48 -10.84
N ILE A 338 13.33 -3.19 -10.66
CA ILE A 338 12.37 -2.13 -10.39
C ILE A 338 11.96 -1.47 -11.68
N TYR A 339 10.66 -1.29 -11.86
CA TYR A 339 10.03 -0.66 -13.02
C TYR A 339 9.21 0.54 -12.61
N LEU A 340 9.06 1.49 -13.52
CA LEU A 340 8.17 2.63 -13.43
C LEU A 340 7.23 2.63 -14.63
N ALA A 341 5.92 2.60 -14.38
CA ALA A 341 4.90 2.75 -15.39
C ALA A 341 4.25 4.14 -15.31
N LYS A 342 3.87 4.69 -16.46
CA LYS A 342 3.01 5.86 -16.59
C LYS A 342 1.72 5.44 -17.25
N VAL A 343 0.60 5.75 -16.62
CA VAL A 343 -0.73 5.28 -17.01
C VAL A 343 -1.67 6.47 -17.17
N SER A 344 -2.34 6.56 -18.31
CA SER A 344 -3.45 7.49 -18.49
C SER A 344 -4.75 6.85 -18.04
N ILE A 345 -5.54 7.65 -17.36
CA ILE A 345 -6.84 7.25 -16.83
C ILE A 345 -7.90 7.87 -17.74
N PRO A 346 -8.81 7.07 -18.30
CA PRO A 346 -9.89 7.58 -19.14
C PRO A 346 -10.81 8.50 -18.33
N GLY A 347 -11.33 9.53 -18.98
CA GLY A 347 -12.28 10.49 -18.40
C GLY A 347 -13.62 9.85 -18.03
#